data_25e39417e311f35921f7c0a16af9fb70
#
_entry.id   25e39417e311f35921f7c0a16af9fb70
#
_cell.length_a   1.000
_cell.length_b   1.000
_cell.length_c   1.000
_cell.angle_alpha   90.00
_cell.angle_beta   90.00
_cell.angle_gamma   90.00
#
_symmetry.space_group_name_H-M   'P 1'
#
loop_
_entity.id
_entity.type
_entity.pdbx_description
1 polymer ?
#
loop_
_entity_poly.entity_id
_entity_poly.type
_entity_poly.pdbx_seq_one_letter_code
_entity_poly.pdbx_strand_id
1 'polypeptide(L)'
;MDKNNYIWMMATLLNGISLSMILPLLAPLIRLLKISELQAGLMVSASALLMSLTAMWISKKNKFQNHYYLLSIGFIGMSITWGLFSGVISYGLMYSMPIGLLFTLLLLTRSSIGFFMAMPQIALQSYVMTRYLDETIRSQKMASFGALNSGGLILGPFLTTLLIIWGILIPLWLAVLLLAVMSMLIVGLYQHKVENAQQQQTTSHDPNHRDLIHQLAVGEHVQDALLQKEISQQDSNHSKLVCLSEDDLKKSTIWLILGFSLYIAIITLNLTAGFYIQDKFQFNIQQSALYFSQCLLIVGIVSVLMQIAISKWLKWSLTQLLMVGLSTMLVGLILSIYTQQIVIFQLAYVFYGIAVACLMPAFTTGASQSVSINLQTKIAALCTMAQALSLIVAPLMSTGLYQLNIIFPYYLLVSIFLMLSFYFVVFKWNQ
;
A
#
# COMPACT_ATOMS: atom_id res chain seq x y z
N MET A 1 -17.36 8.13 -20.76
CA MET A 1 -16.12 7.91 -19.96
C MET A 1 -14.96 7.89 -20.94
N ASP A 2 -13.95 8.74 -20.75
CA ASP A 2 -12.80 8.82 -21.66
C ASP A 2 -12.03 7.50 -21.68
N LYS A 3 -11.55 7.09 -22.86
CA LYS A 3 -10.81 5.84 -23.07
C LYS A 3 -9.58 5.74 -22.14
N ASN A 4 -8.91 6.85 -21.89
CA ASN A 4 -7.78 6.93 -20.99
C ASN A 4 -8.18 6.59 -19.54
N ASN A 5 -9.34 7.02 -19.06
CA ASN A 5 -9.80 6.72 -17.71
C ASN A 5 -10.03 5.21 -17.48
N TYR A 6 -10.47 4.49 -18.51
CA TYR A 6 -10.56 3.01 -18.49
C TYR A 6 -9.19 2.36 -18.31
N ILE A 7 -8.18 2.85 -19.05
CA ILE A 7 -6.80 2.32 -18.94
C ILE A 7 -6.26 2.52 -17.53
N TRP A 8 -6.48 3.67 -16.92
CA TRP A 8 -6.08 3.96 -15.55
C TRP A 8 -6.77 3.05 -14.53
N MET A 9 -8.07 2.83 -14.67
CA MET A 9 -8.84 1.95 -13.79
C MET A 9 -8.37 0.49 -13.91
N MET A 10 -8.15 -0.01 -15.13
CA MET A 10 -7.63 -1.35 -15.39
C MET A 10 -6.20 -1.50 -14.87
N ALA A 11 -5.35 -0.50 -15.05
CA ALA A 11 -4.00 -0.49 -14.49
C ALA A 11 -3.99 -0.63 -12.97
N THR A 12 -4.88 0.09 -12.28
CA THR A 12 -5.01 0.02 -10.82
C THR A 12 -5.44 -1.38 -10.37
N LEU A 13 -6.47 -1.93 -11.01
CA LEU A 13 -6.99 -3.27 -10.69
C LEU A 13 -5.93 -4.35 -10.93
N LEU A 14 -5.31 -4.36 -12.12
CA LEU A 14 -4.30 -5.35 -12.49
C LEU A 14 -3.02 -5.24 -11.65
N ASN A 15 -2.63 -4.02 -11.26
CA ASN A 15 -1.54 -3.83 -10.32
C ASN A 15 -1.83 -4.51 -8.97
N GLY A 16 -3.03 -4.30 -8.43
CA GLY A 16 -3.47 -4.95 -7.18
C GLY A 16 -3.50 -6.48 -7.30
N ILE A 17 -4.06 -7.03 -8.39
CA ILE A 17 -4.10 -8.48 -8.64
C ILE A 17 -2.68 -9.05 -8.69
N SER A 18 -1.80 -8.48 -9.52
CA SER A 18 -0.46 -9.02 -9.75
C SER A 18 0.38 -9.02 -8.49
N LEU A 19 0.25 -8.00 -7.64
CA LEU A 19 0.96 -7.93 -6.36
C LEU A 19 0.45 -8.95 -5.34
N SER A 20 -0.87 -9.13 -5.26
CA SER A 20 -1.46 -9.99 -4.24
C SER A 20 -1.43 -11.48 -4.61
N MET A 21 -1.34 -11.83 -5.89
CA MET A 21 -1.19 -13.23 -6.33
C MET A 21 0.07 -13.92 -5.80
N ILE A 22 1.15 -13.17 -5.60
CA ILE A 22 2.42 -13.75 -5.16
C ILE A 22 2.51 -13.96 -3.65
N LEU A 23 1.71 -13.24 -2.86
CA LEU A 23 1.80 -13.30 -1.40
C LEU A 23 1.67 -14.73 -0.86
N PRO A 24 0.66 -15.55 -1.27
CA PRO A 24 0.54 -16.91 -0.78
C PRO A 24 1.61 -17.85 -1.31
N LEU A 25 2.30 -17.49 -2.40
CA LEU A 25 3.33 -18.33 -3.03
C LEU A 25 4.73 -18.09 -2.46
N LEU A 26 4.96 -16.94 -1.84
CA LEU A 26 6.32 -16.51 -1.45
C LEU A 26 6.96 -17.50 -0.47
N ALA A 27 6.24 -17.84 0.61
CA ALA A 27 6.74 -18.77 1.62
C ALA A 27 7.02 -20.18 1.05
N PRO A 28 6.07 -20.83 0.35
CA PRO A 28 6.28 -22.12 -0.27
C PRO A 28 7.45 -22.15 -1.27
N LEU A 29 7.56 -21.16 -2.15
CA LEU A 29 8.61 -21.08 -3.16
C LEU A 29 9.99 -20.93 -2.54
N ILE A 30 10.11 -20.11 -1.50
CA ILE A 30 11.37 -19.89 -0.79
C ILE A 30 11.87 -21.19 -0.14
N ARG A 31 10.97 -21.98 0.46
CA ARG A 31 11.32 -23.29 1.04
C ARG A 31 11.70 -24.33 -0.01
N LEU A 32 11.00 -24.35 -1.15
CA LEU A 32 11.38 -25.22 -2.28
C LEU A 32 12.80 -24.93 -2.76
N LEU A 33 13.21 -23.67 -2.75
CA LEU A 33 14.54 -23.21 -3.14
C LEU A 33 15.57 -23.34 -2.02
N LYS A 34 15.19 -23.85 -0.83
CA LYS A 34 16.05 -24.00 0.37
C LYS A 34 16.68 -22.68 0.84
N ILE A 35 15.96 -21.59 0.65
CA ILE A 35 16.32 -20.25 1.13
C ILE A 35 15.76 -20.07 2.53
N SER A 36 16.49 -19.38 3.43
CA SER A 36 16.03 -19.14 4.79
C SER A 36 14.91 -18.08 4.85
N GLU A 37 14.08 -18.15 5.87
CA GLU A 37 12.99 -17.18 6.11
C GLU A 37 13.53 -15.76 6.27
N LEU A 38 14.69 -15.59 6.93
CA LEU A 38 15.34 -14.28 7.08
C LEU A 38 15.78 -13.72 5.72
N GLN A 39 16.31 -14.57 4.84
CA GLN A 39 16.64 -14.16 3.47
C GLN A 39 15.39 -13.73 2.69
N ALA A 40 14.24 -14.37 2.93
CA ALA A 40 12.96 -13.94 2.39
C ALA A 40 12.57 -12.54 2.89
N GLY A 41 12.69 -12.31 4.20
CA GLY A 41 12.46 -11.01 4.81
C GLY A 41 13.38 -9.92 4.23
N LEU A 42 14.67 -10.23 4.05
CA LEU A 42 15.64 -9.33 3.42
C LEU A 42 15.22 -8.92 2.01
N MET A 43 14.77 -9.87 1.17
CA MET A 43 14.29 -9.57 -0.18
C MET A 43 13.09 -8.62 -0.19
N VAL A 44 12.14 -8.81 0.73
CA VAL A 44 10.95 -7.95 0.83
C VAL A 44 11.33 -6.56 1.34
N SER A 45 12.16 -6.47 2.38
CA SER A 45 12.64 -5.20 2.95
C SER A 45 13.48 -4.40 1.96
N ALA A 46 14.38 -5.06 1.21
CA ALA A 46 15.19 -4.41 0.18
C ALA A 46 14.32 -3.85 -0.96
N SER A 47 13.28 -4.59 -1.37
CA SER A 47 12.29 -4.12 -2.34
C SER A 47 11.54 -2.88 -1.85
N ALA A 48 11.09 -2.87 -0.58
CA ALA A 48 10.38 -1.75 0.02
C ALA A 48 11.30 -0.51 0.17
N LEU A 49 12.56 -0.72 0.53
CA LEU A 49 13.55 0.34 0.63
C LEU A 49 13.81 0.99 -0.73
N LEU A 50 14.05 0.19 -1.79
CA LEU A 50 14.22 0.71 -3.14
C LEU A 50 12.97 1.41 -3.66
N MET A 51 11.79 0.90 -3.36
CA MET A 51 10.53 1.58 -3.69
C MET A 51 10.46 2.98 -3.04
N SER A 52 10.82 3.10 -1.77
CA SER A 52 10.82 4.37 -1.03
C SER A 52 11.86 5.34 -1.59
N LEU A 53 13.08 4.86 -1.86
CA LEU A 53 14.15 5.66 -2.48
C LEU A 53 13.76 6.16 -3.88
N THR A 54 13.11 5.31 -4.67
CA THR A 54 12.62 5.68 -6.01
C THR A 54 11.55 6.74 -5.92
N ALA A 55 10.61 6.63 -4.98
CA ALA A 55 9.58 7.65 -4.78
C ALA A 55 10.21 9.01 -4.40
N MET A 56 11.19 9.01 -3.50
CA MET A 56 11.94 10.22 -3.14
C MET A 56 12.74 10.80 -4.33
N TRP A 57 13.33 9.95 -5.15
CA TRP A 57 14.09 10.38 -6.33
C TRP A 57 13.18 11.00 -7.39
N ILE A 58 12.01 10.41 -7.66
CA ILE A 58 11.01 10.92 -8.60
C ILE A 58 10.48 12.27 -8.11
N SER A 59 10.17 12.40 -6.81
CA SER A 59 9.63 13.65 -6.24
C SER A 59 10.57 14.85 -6.37
N LYS A 60 11.90 14.62 -6.43
CA LYS A 60 12.91 15.67 -6.60
C LYS A 60 13.16 16.08 -8.05
N LYS A 61 12.68 15.30 -9.04
CA LYS A 61 12.94 15.57 -10.46
C LYS A 61 11.69 16.05 -11.18
N ASN A 62 11.66 17.32 -11.56
CA ASN A 62 10.60 17.93 -12.39
C ASN A 62 10.40 17.25 -13.76
N LYS A 63 11.33 16.40 -14.18
CA LYS A 63 11.28 15.70 -15.48
C LYS A 63 10.19 14.61 -15.57
N PHE A 64 9.68 14.13 -14.44
CA PHE A 64 8.67 13.06 -14.35
C PHE A 64 7.24 13.58 -14.17
N GLN A 65 6.92 14.78 -14.69
CA GLN A 65 5.55 15.32 -14.63
C GLN A 65 4.58 14.61 -15.58
N ASN A 66 5.08 13.85 -16.57
CA ASN A 66 4.24 13.11 -17.50
C ASN A 66 3.81 11.76 -16.86
N HIS A 67 2.56 11.71 -16.43
CA HIS A 67 1.95 10.52 -15.78
C HIS A 67 1.98 9.28 -16.68
N TYR A 68 1.79 9.46 -18.00
CA TYR A 68 1.85 8.36 -18.97
C TYR A 68 3.24 7.72 -19.00
N TYR A 69 4.28 8.52 -19.03
CA TYR A 69 5.68 8.04 -19.07
C TYR A 69 6.02 7.22 -17.83
N LEU A 70 5.65 7.72 -16.65
CA LEU A 70 5.82 7.00 -15.38
C LEU A 70 5.04 5.68 -15.36
N LEU A 71 3.78 5.71 -15.83
CA LEU A 71 2.93 4.53 -15.87
C LEU A 71 3.52 3.47 -16.82
N SER A 72 3.91 3.89 -18.03
CA SER A 72 4.46 2.98 -19.06
C SER A 72 5.76 2.34 -18.61
N ILE A 73 6.75 3.13 -18.18
CA ILE A 73 8.04 2.60 -17.70
C ILE A 73 7.83 1.70 -16.49
N GLY A 74 6.95 2.09 -15.57
CA GLY A 74 6.65 1.29 -14.40
C GLY A 74 6.10 -0.08 -14.75
N PHE A 75 5.07 -0.16 -15.61
CA PHE A 75 4.49 -1.45 -16.00
C PHE A 75 5.42 -2.31 -16.87
N ILE A 76 6.17 -1.70 -17.82
CA ILE A 76 7.17 -2.41 -18.62
C ILE A 76 8.26 -2.96 -17.70
N GLY A 77 8.82 -2.12 -16.83
CA GLY A 77 9.86 -2.52 -15.90
C GLY A 77 9.38 -3.59 -14.90
N MET A 78 8.16 -3.46 -14.36
CA MET A 78 7.55 -4.50 -13.53
C MET A 78 7.39 -5.81 -14.28
N SER A 79 6.88 -5.80 -15.51
CA SER A 79 6.70 -7.01 -16.31
C SER A 79 8.02 -7.74 -16.53
N ILE A 80 9.08 -7.01 -16.90
CA ILE A 80 10.41 -7.58 -17.13
C ILE A 80 11.00 -8.13 -15.82
N THR A 81 10.98 -7.34 -14.75
CA THR A 81 11.59 -7.72 -13.46
C THR A 81 10.85 -8.87 -12.78
N TRP A 82 9.50 -8.90 -12.87
CA TRP A 82 8.71 -10.05 -12.43
C TRP A 82 8.97 -11.29 -13.29
N GLY A 83 9.13 -11.12 -14.60
CA GLY A 83 9.51 -12.20 -15.52
C GLY A 83 10.88 -12.78 -15.16
N LEU A 84 11.87 -11.92 -14.90
CA LEU A 84 13.20 -12.34 -14.44
C LEU A 84 13.14 -13.05 -13.09
N PHE A 85 12.40 -12.52 -12.11
CA PHE A 85 12.23 -13.14 -10.80
C PHE A 85 11.57 -14.52 -10.92
N SER A 86 10.51 -14.64 -11.72
CA SER A 86 9.83 -15.92 -12.00
C SER A 86 10.71 -16.90 -12.74
N GLY A 87 11.54 -16.41 -13.67
CA GLY A 87 12.52 -17.19 -14.40
C GLY A 87 13.61 -17.74 -13.48
N VAL A 88 14.15 -16.92 -12.58
CA VAL A 88 15.16 -17.37 -11.59
C VAL A 88 14.58 -18.44 -10.67
N ILE A 89 13.34 -18.27 -10.20
CA ILE A 89 12.64 -19.29 -9.40
C ILE A 89 12.49 -20.59 -10.20
N SER A 90 11.95 -20.50 -11.42
CA SER A 90 11.71 -21.68 -12.26
C SER A 90 13.02 -22.43 -12.58
N TYR A 91 14.08 -21.66 -12.90
CA TYR A 91 15.41 -22.24 -13.16
C TYR A 91 16.01 -22.89 -11.90
N GLY A 92 15.93 -22.22 -10.75
CA GLY A 92 16.42 -22.75 -9.47
C GLY A 92 15.69 -24.01 -8.98
N LEU A 93 14.43 -24.23 -9.42
CA LEU A 93 13.69 -25.45 -9.14
C LEU A 93 14.06 -26.60 -10.09
N MET A 94 14.50 -26.29 -11.32
CA MET A 94 14.86 -27.29 -12.33
C MET A 94 16.33 -27.72 -12.23
N TYR A 95 17.19 -26.79 -11.87
CA TYR A 95 18.65 -27.00 -11.86
C TYR A 95 19.24 -26.70 -10.48
N SER A 96 20.19 -27.49 -10.02
CA SER A 96 20.91 -27.23 -8.78
C SER A 96 21.84 -26.02 -8.94
N MET A 97 21.52 -24.93 -8.29
CA MET A 97 22.35 -23.73 -8.22
C MET A 97 22.99 -23.60 -6.82
N PRO A 98 24.20 -23.00 -6.70
CA PRO A 98 24.70 -22.59 -5.40
C PRO A 98 23.72 -21.63 -4.70
N ILE A 99 23.36 -21.94 -3.46
CA ILE A 99 22.33 -21.18 -2.71
C ILE A 99 22.67 -19.67 -2.64
N GLY A 100 23.96 -19.33 -2.48
CA GLY A 100 24.39 -17.92 -2.45
C GLY A 100 24.14 -17.18 -3.75
N LEU A 101 24.39 -17.81 -4.91
CA LEU A 101 24.13 -17.22 -6.22
C LEU A 101 22.62 -17.07 -6.45
N LEU A 102 21.84 -18.10 -6.13
CA LEU A 102 20.39 -18.10 -6.26
C LEU A 102 19.77 -16.98 -5.42
N PHE A 103 20.17 -16.87 -4.14
CA PHE A 103 19.70 -15.79 -3.25
C PHE A 103 20.07 -14.41 -3.80
N THR A 104 21.29 -14.20 -4.27
CA THR A 104 21.72 -12.91 -4.83
C THR A 104 20.89 -12.52 -6.05
N LEU A 105 20.63 -13.46 -6.98
CA LEU A 105 19.79 -13.20 -8.14
C LEU A 105 18.36 -12.89 -7.76
N LEU A 106 17.78 -13.60 -6.78
CA LEU A 106 16.44 -13.34 -6.27
C LEU A 106 16.38 -12.00 -5.54
N LEU A 107 17.40 -11.65 -4.75
CA LEU A 107 17.47 -10.36 -4.07
C LEU A 107 17.52 -9.20 -5.07
N LEU A 108 18.35 -9.30 -6.11
CA LEU A 108 18.50 -8.28 -7.14
C LEU A 108 17.21 -8.11 -7.95
N THR A 109 16.62 -9.21 -8.41
CA THR A 109 15.37 -9.15 -9.19
C THR A 109 14.22 -8.64 -8.34
N ARG A 110 14.08 -9.09 -7.09
CA ARG A 110 13.03 -8.64 -6.16
C ARG A 110 13.17 -7.15 -5.80
N SER A 111 14.41 -6.70 -5.58
CA SER A 111 14.70 -5.30 -5.30
C SER A 111 14.38 -4.41 -6.50
N SER A 112 14.69 -4.86 -7.71
CA SER A 112 14.36 -4.16 -8.96
C SER A 112 12.84 -4.04 -9.17
N ILE A 113 12.04 -5.03 -8.73
CA ILE A 113 10.58 -4.92 -8.73
C ILE A 113 10.14 -3.72 -7.89
N GLY A 114 10.71 -3.53 -6.68
CA GLY A 114 10.40 -2.38 -5.82
C GLY A 114 10.67 -1.04 -6.50
N PHE A 115 11.79 -0.93 -7.23
CA PHE A 115 12.13 0.27 -8.00
C PHE A 115 11.03 0.62 -9.03
N PHE A 116 10.62 -0.33 -9.86
CA PHE A 116 9.61 -0.08 -10.88
C PHE A 116 8.19 0.04 -10.31
N MET A 117 7.88 -0.60 -9.19
CA MET A 117 6.57 -0.58 -8.54
C MET A 117 6.18 0.80 -7.99
N ALA A 118 7.16 1.62 -7.61
CA ALA A 118 6.92 2.99 -7.17
C ALA A 118 6.32 3.86 -8.27
N MET A 119 6.70 3.64 -9.53
CA MET A 119 6.32 4.49 -10.66
C MET A 119 4.82 4.47 -10.96
N PRO A 120 4.15 3.30 -11.15
CA PRO A 120 2.71 3.25 -11.36
C PRO A 120 1.92 3.80 -10.17
N GLN A 121 2.36 3.56 -8.93
CA GLN A 121 1.66 4.08 -7.75
C GLN A 121 1.66 5.60 -7.72
N ILE A 122 2.82 6.23 -8.00
CA ILE A 122 2.94 7.68 -8.07
C ILE A 122 2.12 8.23 -9.26
N ALA A 123 2.22 7.58 -10.43
CA ALA A 123 1.50 7.98 -11.62
C ALA A 123 -0.02 7.95 -11.41
N LEU A 124 -0.56 6.88 -10.81
CA LEU A 124 -1.98 6.73 -10.51
C LEU A 124 -2.49 7.80 -9.54
N GLN A 125 -1.76 8.06 -8.46
CA GLN A 125 -2.14 9.08 -7.49
C GLN A 125 -2.07 10.48 -8.09
N SER A 126 -0.96 10.83 -8.76
CA SER A 126 -0.79 12.17 -9.33
C SER A 126 -1.73 12.43 -10.52
N TYR A 127 -2.09 11.41 -11.32
CA TYR A 127 -3.11 11.54 -12.36
C TYR A 127 -4.45 12.03 -11.81
N VAL A 128 -4.92 11.43 -10.72
CA VAL A 128 -6.19 11.83 -10.10
C VAL A 128 -6.08 13.25 -9.51
N MET A 129 -4.95 13.57 -8.84
CA MET A 129 -4.74 14.88 -8.22
C MET A 129 -4.69 16.03 -9.23
N THR A 130 -4.09 15.81 -10.40
CA THR A 130 -3.92 16.84 -11.41
C THR A 130 -5.14 16.99 -12.33
N ARG A 131 -5.88 15.91 -12.58
CA ARG A 131 -7.01 15.92 -13.50
C ARG A 131 -8.30 16.49 -12.89
N TYR A 132 -8.50 16.33 -11.59
CA TYR A 132 -9.73 16.75 -10.91
C TYR A 132 -9.39 17.88 -9.94
N LEU A 133 -9.70 19.13 -10.35
CA LEU A 133 -9.45 20.34 -9.56
C LEU A 133 -10.48 20.50 -8.43
N ASP A 134 -11.74 20.09 -8.67
CA ASP A 134 -12.78 20.06 -7.66
C ASP A 134 -12.44 19.04 -6.57
N GLU A 135 -12.43 19.48 -5.32
CA GLU A 135 -12.01 18.68 -4.16
C GLU A 135 -12.93 17.49 -3.90
N THR A 136 -14.24 17.67 -4.10
CA THR A 136 -15.26 16.62 -3.90
C THR A 136 -15.15 15.55 -4.97
N ILE A 137 -15.01 15.92 -6.25
CA ILE A 137 -14.82 15.01 -7.37
C ILE A 137 -13.48 14.28 -7.25
N ARG A 138 -12.42 14.99 -6.86
CA ARG A 138 -11.09 14.42 -6.63
C ARG A 138 -11.13 13.34 -5.54
N SER A 139 -11.77 13.64 -4.40
CA SER A 139 -11.96 12.69 -3.29
C SER A 139 -12.73 11.44 -3.73
N GLN A 140 -13.84 11.59 -4.46
CA GLN A 140 -14.61 10.47 -4.99
C GLN A 140 -13.81 9.60 -5.97
N LYS A 141 -12.99 10.23 -6.83
CA LYS A 141 -12.14 9.51 -7.78
C LYS A 141 -11.01 8.77 -7.07
N MET A 142 -10.34 9.40 -6.09
CA MET A 142 -9.35 8.73 -5.24
C MET A 142 -9.94 7.51 -4.54
N ALA A 143 -11.15 7.63 -3.96
CA ALA A 143 -11.86 6.51 -3.35
C ALA A 143 -12.18 5.40 -4.35
N SER A 144 -12.58 5.75 -5.58
CA SER A 144 -12.85 4.76 -6.64
C SER A 144 -11.58 3.99 -7.06
N PHE A 145 -10.45 4.67 -7.20
CA PHE A 145 -9.15 4.03 -7.49
C PHE A 145 -8.70 3.16 -6.32
N GLY A 146 -8.88 3.64 -5.07
CA GLY A 146 -8.62 2.84 -3.87
C GLY A 146 -9.46 1.56 -3.81
N ALA A 147 -10.75 1.65 -4.14
CA ALA A 147 -11.66 0.50 -4.20
C ALA A 147 -11.24 -0.52 -5.27
N LEU A 148 -10.80 -0.05 -6.44
CA LEU A 148 -10.28 -0.93 -7.50
C LEU A 148 -8.99 -1.64 -7.09
N ASN A 149 -8.07 -0.93 -6.46
CA ASN A 149 -6.85 -1.53 -5.93
C ASN A 149 -7.18 -2.59 -4.86
N SER A 150 -8.10 -2.30 -3.94
CA SER A 150 -8.57 -3.26 -2.92
C SER A 150 -9.26 -4.46 -3.56
N GLY A 151 -10.08 -4.24 -4.59
CA GLY A 151 -10.67 -5.32 -5.41
C GLY A 151 -9.59 -6.21 -6.02
N GLY A 152 -8.52 -5.62 -6.55
CA GLY A 152 -7.35 -6.36 -7.05
C GLY A 152 -6.66 -7.19 -5.97
N LEU A 153 -6.50 -6.64 -4.77
CA LEU A 153 -5.91 -7.36 -3.63
C LEU A 153 -6.73 -8.59 -3.18
N ILE A 154 -8.04 -8.59 -3.40
CA ILE A 154 -8.92 -9.75 -3.13
C ILE A 154 -8.89 -10.75 -4.29
N LEU A 155 -8.94 -10.25 -5.53
CA LEU A 155 -8.96 -11.10 -6.72
C LEU A 155 -7.65 -11.88 -6.92
N GLY A 156 -6.50 -11.33 -6.48
CA GLY A 156 -5.21 -12.02 -6.58
C GLY A 156 -5.16 -13.34 -5.83
N PRO A 157 -5.39 -13.39 -4.51
CA PRO A 157 -5.47 -14.66 -3.77
C PRO A 157 -6.57 -15.60 -4.27
N PHE A 158 -7.71 -15.06 -4.75
CA PHE A 158 -8.76 -15.86 -5.37
C PHE A 158 -8.24 -16.59 -6.62
N LEU A 159 -7.59 -15.88 -7.54
CA LEU A 159 -6.99 -16.49 -8.72
C LEU A 159 -5.88 -17.47 -8.34
N THR A 160 -5.06 -17.16 -7.33
CA THR A 160 -4.04 -18.08 -6.84
C THR A 160 -4.67 -19.36 -6.31
N THR A 161 -5.75 -19.28 -5.52
CA THR A 161 -6.49 -20.46 -5.01
C THR A 161 -6.96 -21.36 -6.13
N LEU A 162 -7.49 -20.78 -7.22
CA LEU A 162 -7.97 -21.53 -8.37
C LEU A 162 -6.85 -22.19 -9.19
N LEU A 163 -5.72 -21.46 -9.35
CA LEU A 163 -4.67 -21.88 -10.29
C LEU A 163 -3.60 -22.78 -9.65
N ILE A 164 -3.43 -22.72 -8.33
CA ILE A 164 -2.39 -23.49 -7.64
C ILE A 164 -2.60 -25.01 -7.76
N ILE A 165 -3.85 -25.44 -8.02
CA ILE A 165 -4.21 -26.85 -8.22
C ILE A 165 -3.45 -27.43 -9.42
N TRP A 166 -3.23 -26.65 -10.47
CA TRP A 166 -2.50 -27.07 -11.67
C TRP A 166 -0.98 -26.91 -11.56
N GLY A 167 -0.50 -26.17 -10.56
CA GLY A 167 0.92 -26.01 -10.27
C GLY A 167 1.27 -24.71 -9.58
N ILE A 168 2.27 -24.77 -8.70
CA ILE A 168 2.66 -23.63 -7.86
C ILE A 168 3.23 -22.44 -8.65
N LEU A 169 3.79 -22.69 -9.84
CA LEU A 169 4.36 -21.64 -10.70
C LEU A 169 3.32 -20.97 -11.61
N ILE A 170 2.14 -21.59 -11.82
CA ILE A 170 1.12 -21.08 -12.75
C ILE A 170 0.60 -19.69 -12.33
N PRO A 171 0.22 -19.45 -11.07
CA PRO A 171 -0.21 -18.11 -10.67
C PRO A 171 0.90 -17.06 -10.84
N LEU A 172 2.17 -17.44 -10.62
CA LEU A 172 3.33 -16.57 -10.76
C LEU A 172 3.49 -16.09 -12.22
N TRP A 173 3.44 -17.01 -13.18
CA TRP A 173 3.52 -16.69 -14.60
C TRP A 173 2.29 -15.95 -15.13
N LEU A 174 1.09 -16.24 -14.56
CA LEU A 174 -0.10 -15.46 -14.89
C LEU A 174 0.04 -14.00 -14.43
N ALA A 175 0.60 -13.74 -13.25
CA ALA A 175 0.86 -12.37 -12.81
C ALA A 175 1.80 -11.62 -13.78
N VAL A 176 2.85 -12.29 -14.26
CA VAL A 176 3.75 -11.74 -15.30
C VAL A 176 2.99 -11.44 -16.59
N LEU A 177 2.15 -12.37 -17.04
CA LEU A 177 1.34 -12.19 -18.25
C LEU A 177 0.38 -10.99 -18.12
N LEU A 178 -0.31 -10.85 -16.99
CA LEU A 178 -1.21 -9.73 -16.74
C LEU A 178 -0.48 -8.39 -16.78
N LEU A 179 0.72 -8.30 -16.18
CA LEU A 179 1.56 -7.10 -16.23
C LEU A 179 2.04 -6.81 -17.66
N ALA A 180 2.43 -7.84 -18.42
CA ALA A 180 2.86 -7.70 -19.83
C ALA A 180 1.70 -7.20 -20.71
N VAL A 181 0.52 -7.80 -20.58
CA VAL A 181 -0.69 -7.39 -21.30
C VAL A 181 -1.04 -5.94 -20.96
N MET A 182 -1.00 -5.58 -19.67
CA MET A 182 -1.28 -4.19 -19.26
C MET A 182 -0.25 -3.20 -19.83
N SER A 183 1.03 -3.59 -19.84
CA SER A 183 2.09 -2.81 -20.46
C SER A 183 1.82 -2.56 -21.96
N MET A 184 1.42 -3.60 -22.72
CA MET A 184 1.06 -3.48 -24.13
C MET A 184 -0.18 -2.59 -24.33
N LEU A 185 -1.20 -2.71 -23.48
CA LEU A 185 -2.41 -1.89 -23.54
C LEU A 185 -2.11 -0.41 -23.29
N ILE A 186 -1.24 -0.11 -22.32
CA ILE A 186 -0.83 1.27 -22.03
C ILE A 186 -0.11 1.87 -23.24
N VAL A 187 0.87 1.17 -23.79
CA VAL A 187 1.66 1.67 -24.93
C VAL A 187 0.82 1.79 -26.19
N GLY A 188 -0.06 0.81 -26.48
CA GLY A 188 -0.83 0.76 -27.73
C GLY A 188 -2.11 1.59 -27.75
N LEU A 189 -2.77 1.76 -26.60
CA LEU A 189 -4.11 2.36 -26.55
C LEU A 189 -4.15 3.76 -25.93
N TYR A 190 -3.09 4.20 -25.24
CA TYR A 190 -3.06 5.50 -24.61
C TYR A 190 -2.99 6.62 -25.65
N GLN A 191 -3.95 7.54 -25.62
CA GLN A 191 -4.01 8.64 -26.57
C GLN A 191 -3.33 9.88 -26.03
N HIS A 192 -2.11 10.15 -26.48
CA HIS A 192 -1.30 11.32 -26.13
C HIS A 192 -1.95 12.68 -26.49
N LYS A 193 -2.79 12.72 -27.53
CA LYS A 193 -3.38 13.97 -28.03
C LYS A 193 -4.26 14.73 -27.03
N VAL A 194 -4.89 14.00 -26.10
CA VAL A 194 -5.82 14.61 -25.13
C VAL A 194 -5.08 15.34 -24.00
N GLU A 195 -3.92 14.84 -23.62
CA GLU A 195 -3.13 15.41 -22.53
C GLU A 195 -2.41 16.70 -22.94
N ASN A 196 -1.87 16.72 -24.16
CA ASN A 196 -1.21 17.92 -24.70
C ASN A 196 -2.18 19.07 -24.98
N ALA A 197 -3.42 18.77 -25.37
CA ALA A 197 -4.46 19.80 -25.58
C ALA A 197 -4.93 20.42 -24.26
N GLN A 198 -4.97 19.66 -23.17
CA GLN A 198 -5.36 20.18 -21.84
C GLN A 198 -4.21 20.96 -21.15
N GLN A 199 -2.95 20.57 -21.33
CA GLN A 199 -1.81 21.35 -20.88
C GLN A 199 -1.64 22.66 -21.65
N GLN A 200 -1.97 22.66 -22.97
CA GLN A 200 -1.96 23.89 -23.77
C GLN A 200 -3.11 24.84 -23.40
N GLN A 201 -4.26 24.34 -22.97
CA GLN A 201 -5.36 25.21 -22.50
C GLN A 201 -5.07 25.86 -21.12
N THR A 202 -4.25 25.23 -20.27
CA THR A 202 -3.79 25.84 -19.01
C THR A 202 -2.62 26.80 -19.20
N THR A 203 -1.92 26.75 -20.33
CA THR A 203 -0.79 27.64 -20.66
C THR A 203 -1.09 28.66 -21.76
N SER A 204 -2.17 28.48 -22.51
CA SER A 204 -2.64 29.51 -23.45
C SER A 204 -3.44 30.56 -22.69
N HIS A 205 -2.73 31.48 -22.06
CA HIS A 205 -3.25 32.83 -21.87
C HIS A 205 -3.54 33.38 -23.28
N ASP A 206 -4.81 33.59 -23.58
CA ASP A 206 -5.30 34.27 -24.76
C ASP A 206 -4.58 35.61 -24.91
N PRO A 207 -3.82 35.90 -26.01
CA PRO A 207 -3.16 37.17 -26.21
C PRO A 207 -4.13 38.36 -26.19
N ASN A 208 -5.40 38.15 -26.56
CA ASN A 208 -6.44 39.20 -26.52
C ASN A 208 -6.83 39.61 -25.09
N HIS A 209 -6.50 38.83 -24.06
CA HIS A 209 -6.72 39.21 -22.67
C HIS A 209 -5.60 40.13 -22.13
N ARG A 210 -4.41 40.13 -22.76
CA ARG A 210 -3.31 41.03 -22.38
C ARG A 210 -3.60 42.48 -22.74
N ASP A 211 -4.23 42.74 -23.88
CA ASP A 211 -4.55 44.11 -24.33
C ASP A 211 -5.70 44.74 -23.50
N LEU A 212 -6.63 43.92 -23.01
CA LEU A 212 -7.70 44.36 -22.11
C LEU A 212 -7.20 44.68 -20.68
N ILE A 213 -6.24 43.92 -20.19
CA ILE A 213 -5.60 44.13 -18.88
C ILE A 213 -4.66 45.38 -18.93
N HIS A 214 -3.99 45.64 -20.08
CA HIS A 214 -3.15 46.84 -20.22
C HIS A 214 -3.96 48.15 -20.25
N GLN A 215 -5.23 48.11 -20.72
CA GLN A 215 -6.11 49.28 -20.68
C GLN A 215 -6.74 49.54 -19.30
N LEU A 216 -6.91 48.49 -18.46
CA LEU A 216 -7.40 48.61 -17.10
C LEU A 216 -6.30 48.93 -16.08
N ALA A 217 -5.02 48.68 -16.39
CA ALA A 217 -3.90 48.76 -15.47
C ALA A 217 -3.36 50.20 -15.25
N VAL A 218 -3.88 51.20 -15.95
CA VAL A 218 -3.46 52.61 -15.75
C VAL A 218 -4.17 53.24 -14.53
N GLY A 219 -5.19 52.61 -13.96
CA GLY A 219 -5.93 53.11 -12.79
C GLY A 219 -5.59 52.43 -11.44
N GLU A 220 -4.83 51.34 -11.41
CA GLU A 220 -4.72 50.46 -10.24
C GLU A 220 -3.34 50.42 -9.54
N HIS A 221 -2.37 51.23 -9.91
CA HIS A 221 -1.01 51.18 -9.33
C HIS A 221 -0.91 51.50 -7.82
N VAL A 222 -1.98 51.93 -7.16
CA VAL A 222 -1.98 52.19 -5.72
C VAL A 222 -2.59 50.98 -4.95
N GLN A 223 -3.50 50.23 -5.58
CA GLN A 223 -4.17 49.10 -4.96
C GLN A 223 -3.32 47.83 -5.03
N ASP A 224 -2.56 47.64 -6.13
CA ASP A 224 -1.63 46.51 -6.29
C ASP A 224 -0.44 46.57 -5.32
N ALA A 225 0.05 47.73 -4.95
CA ALA A 225 1.10 47.88 -3.95
C ALA A 225 0.64 47.52 -2.53
N LEU A 226 -0.62 47.72 -2.22
CA LEU A 226 -1.22 47.30 -0.94
C LEU A 226 -1.52 45.81 -0.96
N LEU A 227 -2.07 45.24 -2.06
CA LEU A 227 -2.30 43.82 -2.23
C LEU A 227 -0.98 43.02 -2.25
N GLN A 228 0.06 43.48 -2.94
CA GLN A 228 1.38 42.85 -2.90
C GLN A 228 2.01 42.89 -1.51
N LYS A 229 1.73 43.92 -0.72
CA LYS A 229 2.20 43.99 0.66
C LYS A 229 1.43 43.06 1.58
N GLU A 230 0.13 42.87 1.34
CA GLU A 230 -0.66 41.87 2.05
C GLU A 230 -0.35 40.43 1.62
N ILE A 231 -0.14 40.18 0.30
CA ILE A 231 0.29 38.86 -0.22
C ILE A 231 1.72 38.53 0.26
N SER A 232 2.65 39.48 0.25
CA SER A 232 4.00 39.22 0.77
C SER A 232 4.06 39.13 2.29
N GLN A 233 3.13 39.73 3.03
CA GLN A 233 2.97 39.47 4.47
C GLN A 233 2.23 38.12 4.74
N GLN A 234 1.34 37.71 3.86
CA GLN A 234 0.67 36.41 3.94
C GLN A 234 1.59 35.27 3.52
N ASP A 235 2.44 35.45 2.50
CA ASP A 235 3.49 34.52 2.10
C ASP A 235 4.65 34.46 3.12
N SER A 236 5.02 35.57 3.75
CA SER A 236 6.01 35.55 4.85
C SER A 236 5.48 34.92 6.15
N ASN A 237 4.15 34.92 6.36
CA ASN A 237 3.50 34.16 7.43
C ASN A 237 3.22 32.70 7.04
N HIS A 238 3.11 32.38 5.73
CA HIS A 238 3.01 30.98 5.27
C HIS A 238 4.37 30.30 5.14
N SER A 239 5.48 31.03 5.01
CA SER A 239 6.85 30.48 5.02
C SER A 239 7.44 30.31 6.42
N LYS A 240 6.78 30.75 7.49
CA LYS A 240 7.03 30.15 8.81
C LYS A 240 6.54 28.73 8.70
N LEU A 241 7.49 27.78 8.53
CA LEU A 241 7.30 26.36 8.80
C LEU A 241 6.40 26.27 10.04
N VAL A 242 5.11 26.01 9.84
CA VAL A 242 4.20 25.70 10.95
C VAL A 242 4.71 24.39 11.48
N CYS A 243 5.68 24.44 12.40
CA CYS A 243 6.16 23.27 13.11
C CYS A 243 4.98 22.71 13.87
N LEU A 244 4.79 21.39 13.83
CA LEU A 244 3.92 20.72 14.78
C LEU A 244 4.38 21.16 16.17
N SER A 245 3.45 21.67 16.99
CA SER A 245 3.77 21.95 18.39
C SER A 245 4.14 20.63 19.06
N GLU A 246 4.95 20.68 20.11
CA GLU A 246 5.27 19.45 20.87
C GLU A 246 4.00 18.76 21.39
N ASP A 247 2.96 19.53 21.70
CA ASP A 247 1.67 19.01 22.17
C ASP A 247 0.88 18.31 21.05
N ASP A 248 0.87 18.87 19.84
CA ASP A 248 0.23 18.23 18.67
C ASP A 248 0.95 16.94 18.30
N LEU A 249 2.29 16.95 18.36
CA LEU A 249 3.09 15.75 18.10
C LEU A 249 2.84 14.68 19.18
N LYS A 250 2.79 15.04 20.46
CA LYS A 250 2.47 14.10 21.56
C LYS A 250 1.08 13.49 21.40
N LYS A 251 0.06 14.28 21.04
CA LYS A 251 -1.32 13.80 20.83
C LYS A 251 -1.43 12.89 19.62
N SER A 252 -0.68 13.16 18.55
CA SER A 252 -0.70 12.34 17.33
C SER A 252 0.14 11.07 17.43
N THR A 253 1.17 11.04 18.29
CA THR A 253 2.13 9.95 18.37
C THR A 253 1.47 8.60 18.63
N ILE A 254 0.49 8.53 19.54
CA ILE A 254 -0.19 7.25 19.83
C ILE A 254 -0.95 6.69 18.61
N TRP A 255 -1.52 7.58 17.79
CA TRP A 255 -2.18 7.17 16.56
C TRP A 255 -1.17 6.68 15.53
N LEU A 256 -0.02 7.34 15.42
CA LEU A 256 1.07 6.89 14.55
C LEU A 256 1.63 5.54 14.99
N ILE A 257 1.77 5.31 16.31
CA ILE A 257 2.16 4.00 16.87
C ILE A 257 1.10 2.94 16.54
N LEU A 258 -0.19 3.25 16.67
CA LEU A 258 -1.27 2.35 16.29
C LEU A 258 -1.19 1.97 14.81
N GLY A 259 -1.02 2.96 13.92
CA GLY A 259 -0.88 2.72 12.48
C GLY A 259 0.37 1.90 12.14
N PHE A 260 1.52 2.25 12.71
CA PHE A 260 2.76 1.51 12.57
C PHE A 260 2.61 0.04 13.00
N SER A 261 2.01 -0.18 14.19
CA SER A 261 1.77 -1.53 14.73
C SER A 261 0.79 -2.33 13.89
N LEU A 262 -0.26 -1.68 13.36
CA LEU A 262 -1.23 -2.32 12.46
C LEU A 262 -0.56 -2.79 11.16
N TYR A 263 0.26 -1.94 10.54
CA TYR A 263 0.99 -2.33 9.33
C TYR A 263 2.04 -3.41 9.61
N ILE A 264 2.74 -3.36 10.77
CA ILE A 264 3.62 -4.45 11.21
C ILE A 264 2.83 -5.77 11.28
N ALA A 265 1.63 -5.76 11.89
CA ALA A 265 0.81 -6.97 11.99
C ALA A 265 0.39 -7.49 10.61
N ILE A 266 -0.11 -6.63 9.73
CA ILE A 266 -0.50 -7.01 8.37
C ILE A 266 0.66 -7.64 7.61
N ILE A 267 1.85 -7.03 7.66
CA ILE A 267 3.02 -7.51 6.92
C ILE A 267 3.55 -8.81 7.53
N THR A 268 3.61 -8.90 8.86
CA THR A 268 4.03 -10.11 9.58
C THR A 268 3.12 -11.28 9.22
N LEU A 269 1.80 -11.11 9.31
CA LEU A 269 0.84 -12.16 8.97
C LEU A 269 0.93 -12.55 7.49
N ASN A 270 1.10 -11.59 6.59
CA ASN A 270 1.23 -11.88 5.16
C ASN A 270 2.52 -12.62 4.81
N LEU A 271 3.60 -12.39 5.54
CA LEU A 271 4.90 -12.98 5.23
C LEU A 271 5.11 -14.33 5.94
N THR A 272 4.71 -14.44 7.21
CA THR A 272 4.98 -15.62 8.03
C THR A 272 3.91 -16.69 7.98
N ALA A 273 2.66 -16.35 7.65
CA ALA A 273 1.55 -17.31 7.74
C ALA A 273 1.69 -18.50 6.81
N GLY A 274 2.25 -18.33 5.61
CA GLY A 274 2.51 -19.46 4.71
C GLY A 274 3.49 -20.47 5.30
N PHE A 275 4.57 -19.99 5.93
CA PHE A 275 5.52 -20.84 6.68
C PHE A 275 4.83 -21.46 7.90
N TYR A 276 4.07 -20.69 8.65
CA TYR A 276 3.39 -21.10 9.85
C TYR A 276 2.37 -22.22 9.61
N ILE A 277 1.59 -22.13 8.53
CA ILE A 277 0.65 -23.17 8.13
C ILE A 277 1.40 -24.47 7.82
N GLN A 278 2.51 -24.37 7.10
CA GLN A 278 3.32 -25.54 6.76
C GLN A 278 3.94 -26.20 8.00
N ASP A 279 4.52 -25.42 8.90
CA ASP A 279 5.23 -25.94 10.07
C ASP A 279 4.29 -26.45 11.17
N LYS A 280 3.21 -25.70 11.42
CA LYS A 280 2.27 -26.03 12.49
C LYS A 280 1.38 -27.20 12.16
N PHE A 281 0.84 -27.25 10.94
CA PHE A 281 -0.11 -28.27 10.52
C PHE A 281 0.53 -29.39 9.70
N GLN A 282 1.85 -29.32 9.47
CA GLN A 282 2.64 -30.32 8.71
C GLN A 282 2.08 -30.59 7.29
N PHE A 283 1.52 -29.54 6.67
CA PHE A 283 1.04 -29.63 5.31
C PHE A 283 2.18 -29.60 4.30
N ASN A 284 1.93 -30.20 3.14
CA ASN A 284 2.85 -30.05 2.02
C ASN A 284 2.83 -28.60 1.50
N ILE A 285 3.83 -28.27 0.68
CA ILE A 285 4.07 -26.92 0.16
C ILE A 285 2.85 -26.38 -0.61
N GLN A 286 2.24 -27.21 -1.46
CA GLN A 286 1.09 -26.83 -2.26
C GLN A 286 -0.16 -26.60 -1.42
N GLN A 287 -0.41 -27.48 -0.45
CA GLN A 287 -1.51 -27.32 0.51
C GLN A 287 -1.35 -26.07 1.36
N SER A 288 -0.13 -25.78 1.84
CA SER A 288 0.15 -24.56 2.62
C SER A 288 -0.14 -23.29 1.82
N ALA A 289 0.28 -23.26 0.55
CA ALA A 289 -0.01 -22.13 -0.34
C ALA A 289 -1.52 -22.00 -0.61
N LEU A 290 -2.22 -23.11 -0.80
CA LEU A 290 -3.68 -23.14 -1.01
C LEU A 290 -4.41 -22.57 0.23
N TYR A 291 -4.13 -23.11 1.41
CA TYR A 291 -4.78 -22.65 2.64
C TYR A 291 -4.45 -21.19 2.95
N PHE A 292 -3.20 -20.76 2.70
CA PHE A 292 -2.84 -19.36 2.91
C PHE A 292 -3.54 -18.42 1.92
N SER A 293 -3.68 -18.81 0.66
CA SER A 293 -4.45 -18.01 -0.31
C SER A 293 -5.93 -17.89 0.07
N GLN A 294 -6.52 -18.95 0.64
CA GLN A 294 -7.88 -18.91 1.21
C GLN A 294 -7.96 -17.95 2.41
N CYS A 295 -6.97 -17.97 3.31
CA CYS A 295 -6.91 -17.04 4.43
C CYS A 295 -6.89 -15.58 3.95
N LEU A 296 -6.07 -15.25 2.95
CA LEU A 296 -6.01 -13.90 2.37
C LEU A 296 -7.33 -13.49 1.70
N LEU A 297 -7.97 -14.42 1.03
CA LEU A 297 -9.30 -14.22 0.44
C LEU A 297 -10.35 -13.91 1.51
N ILE A 298 -10.36 -14.66 2.62
CA ILE A 298 -11.25 -14.43 3.76
C ILE A 298 -11.05 -13.04 4.34
N VAL A 299 -9.81 -12.64 4.65
CA VAL A 299 -9.50 -11.28 5.15
C VAL A 299 -10.00 -10.21 4.18
N GLY A 300 -9.75 -10.39 2.89
CA GLY A 300 -10.17 -9.41 1.88
C GLY A 300 -11.68 -9.24 1.84
N ILE A 301 -12.44 -10.33 1.73
CA ILE A 301 -13.91 -10.32 1.69
C ILE A 301 -14.48 -9.72 2.97
N VAL A 302 -14.03 -10.21 4.13
CA VAL A 302 -14.53 -9.76 5.44
C VAL A 302 -14.23 -8.27 5.66
N SER A 303 -13.02 -7.80 5.29
CA SER A 303 -12.66 -6.39 5.42
C SER A 303 -13.57 -5.49 4.60
N VAL A 304 -13.88 -5.85 3.35
CA VAL A 304 -14.77 -5.07 2.49
C VAL A 304 -16.21 -5.09 3.02
N LEU A 305 -16.72 -6.26 3.39
CA LEU A 305 -18.08 -6.36 3.94
C LEU A 305 -18.22 -5.55 5.22
N MET A 306 -17.23 -5.61 6.10
CA MET A 306 -17.22 -4.87 7.36
C MET A 306 -17.11 -3.35 7.14
N GLN A 307 -16.28 -2.88 6.19
CA GLN A 307 -16.20 -1.47 5.82
C GLN A 307 -17.54 -0.95 5.27
N ILE A 308 -18.22 -1.75 4.44
CA ILE A 308 -19.57 -1.40 3.95
C ILE A 308 -20.56 -1.34 5.11
N ALA A 309 -20.51 -2.30 6.03
CA ALA A 309 -21.39 -2.35 7.19
C ALA A 309 -21.16 -1.13 8.11
N ILE A 310 -19.91 -0.77 8.39
CA ILE A 310 -19.55 0.41 9.19
C ILE A 310 -20.07 1.69 8.51
N SER A 311 -19.85 1.82 7.20
CA SER A 311 -20.22 3.03 6.45
C SER A 311 -21.73 3.22 6.34
N LYS A 312 -22.51 2.13 6.10
CA LYS A 312 -23.95 2.25 5.81
C LYS A 312 -24.84 2.02 7.03
N TRP A 313 -24.48 1.06 7.88
CA TRP A 313 -25.41 0.57 8.91
C TRP A 313 -24.94 0.86 10.34
N LEU A 314 -23.68 0.55 10.66
CA LEU A 314 -23.21 0.60 12.04
C LEU A 314 -22.86 2.00 12.50
N LYS A 315 -22.35 2.88 11.62
CA LYS A 315 -21.97 4.28 11.91
C LYS A 315 -21.20 4.42 13.25
N TRP A 316 -20.26 3.52 13.49
CA TRP A 316 -19.54 3.43 14.75
C TRP A 316 -18.67 4.66 15.02
N SER A 317 -18.63 5.07 16.28
CA SER A 317 -17.72 6.10 16.77
C SER A 317 -16.26 5.63 16.72
N LEU A 318 -15.34 6.57 16.78
CA LEU A 318 -13.90 6.28 16.81
C LEU A 318 -13.53 5.28 17.94
N THR A 319 -14.12 5.45 19.11
CA THR A 319 -13.90 4.57 20.27
C THR A 319 -14.42 3.15 20.00
N GLN A 320 -15.58 2.99 19.40
CA GLN A 320 -16.13 1.68 19.03
C GLN A 320 -15.25 0.98 17.99
N LEU A 321 -14.80 1.72 16.96
CA LEU A 321 -13.87 1.18 15.97
C LEU A 321 -12.57 0.67 16.60
N LEU A 322 -12.00 1.45 17.54
CA LEU A 322 -10.80 1.04 18.26
C LEU A 322 -11.03 -0.21 19.11
N MET A 323 -12.08 -0.22 19.94
CA MET A 323 -12.35 -1.34 20.85
C MET A 323 -12.62 -2.63 20.08
N VAL A 324 -13.49 -2.59 19.07
CA VAL A 324 -13.78 -3.76 18.23
C VAL A 324 -12.53 -4.20 17.47
N GLY A 325 -11.79 -3.26 16.88
CA GLY A 325 -10.61 -3.58 16.10
C GLY A 325 -9.47 -4.20 16.94
N LEU A 326 -9.18 -3.64 18.11
CA LEU A 326 -8.15 -4.18 19.01
C LEU A 326 -8.55 -5.53 19.58
N SER A 327 -9.79 -5.70 20.03
CA SER A 327 -10.27 -6.97 20.59
C SER A 327 -10.30 -8.08 19.53
N THR A 328 -10.80 -7.81 18.32
CA THR A 328 -10.81 -8.81 17.25
C THR A 328 -9.41 -9.17 16.77
N MET A 329 -8.46 -8.22 16.72
CA MET A 329 -7.05 -8.53 16.43
C MET A 329 -6.47 -9.50 17.46
N LEU A 330 -6.68 -9.25 18.75
CA LEU A 330 -6.21 -10.12 19.82
C LEU A 330 -6.86 -11.52 19.78
N VAL A 331 -8.17 -11.59 19.55
CA VAL A 331 -8.89 -12.87 19.39
C VAL A 331 -8.30 -13.66 18.23
N GLY A 332 -8.10 -13.02 17.07
CA GLY A 332 -7.48 -13.67 15.91
C GLY A 332 -6.08 -14.19 16.19
N LEU A 333 -5.24 -13.42 16.88
CA LEU A 333 -3.89 -13.85 17.27
C LEU A 333 -3.90 -15.03 18.24
N ILE A 334 -4.76 -14.98 19.26
CA ILE A 334 -4.92 -16.06 20.23
C ILE A 334 -5.40 -17.34 19.54
N LEU A 335 -6.42 -17.26 18.68
CA LEU A 335 -6.88 -18.41 17.90
C LEU A 335 -5.76 -18.97 17.03
N SER A 336 -4.97 -18.13 16.36
CA SER A 336 -3.85 -18.57 15.52
C SER A 336 -2.77 -19.29 16.30
N ILE A 337 -2.48 -18.88 17.55
CA ILE A 337 -1.47 -19.50 18.41
C ILE A 337 -1.92 -20.86 18.93
N TYR A 338 -3.15 -20.97 19.44
CA TYR A 338 -3.59 -22.15 20.20
C TYR A 338 -4.30 -23.22 19.35
N THR A 339 -4.83 -22.87 18.17
CA THR A 339 -5.54 -23.86 17.34
C THR A 339 -4.62 -24.94 16.80
N GLN A 340 -5.15 -26.17 16.72
CA GLN A 340 -4.52 -27.30 16.05
C GLN A 340 -5.26 -27.70 14.75
N GLN A 341 -6.32 -26.97 14.40
CA GLN A 341 -7.15 -27.23 13.24
C GLN A 341 -7.07 -26.09 12.23
N ILE A 342 -6.83 -26.42 10.96
CA ILE A 342 -6.70 -25.42 9.89
C ILE A 342 -7.97 -24.57 9.72
N VAL A 343 -9.15 -25.15 9.91
CA VAL A 343 -10.44 -24.44 9.79
C VAL A 343 -10.56 -23.33 10.86
N ILE A 344 -10.13 -23.60 12.09
CA ILE A 344 -10.13 -22.60 13.17
C ILE A 344 -9.05 -21.53 12.89
N PHE A 345 -7.92 -21.92 12.29
CA PHE A 345 -6.91 -20.97 11.85
C PHE A 345 -7.47 -20.04 10.75
N GLN A 346 -8.22 -20.57 9.80
CA GLN A 346 -8.92 -19.76 8.79
C GLN A 346 -9.98 -18.84 9.43
N LEU A 347 -10.68 -19.30 10.47
CA LEU A 347 -11.59 -18.44 11.24
C LEU A 347 -10.87 -17.26 11.90
N ALA A 348 -9.62 -17.42 12.34
CA ALA A 348 -8.82 -16.30 12.84
C ALA A 348 -8.67 -15.17 11.81
N TYR A 349 -8.64 -15.51 10.52
CA TYR A 349 -8.54 -14.51 9.44
C TYR A 349 -9.84 -13.71 9.23
N VAL A 350 -10.99 -14.23 9.66
CA VAL A 350 -12.24 -13.45 9.77
C VAL A 350 -12.05 -12.33 10.79
N PHE A 351 -11.48 -12.64 11.96
CA PHE A 351 -11.21 -11.64 12.99
C PHE A 351 -10.17 -10.62 12.56
N TYR A 352 -9.12 -11.04 11.82
CA TYR A 352 -8.16 -10.10 11.23
C TYR A 352 -8.82 -9.17 10.20
N GLY A 353 -9.75 -9.68 9.39
CA GLY A 353 -10.51 -8.86 8.44
C GLY A 353 -11.34 -7.77 9.13
N ILE A 354 -12.03 -8.12 10.22
CA ILE A 354 -12.79 -7.16 11.04
C ILE A 354 -11.82 -6.15 11.69
N ALA A 355 -10.71 -6.62 12.25
CA ALA A 355 -9.71 -5.77 12.88
C ALA A 355 -9.15 -4.72 11.92
N VAL A 356 -8.72 -5.13 10.73
CA VAL A 356 -8.19 -4.22 9.70
C VAL A 356 -9.27 -3.22 9.25
N ALA A 357 -10.51 -3.68 9.03
CA ALA A 357 -11.62 -2.82 8.63
C ALA A 357 -11.95 -1.73 9.67
N CYS A 358 -11.74 -2.02 10.95
CA CYS A 358 -11.97 -1.08 12.05
C CYS A 358 -10.75 -0.19 12.34
N LEU A 359 -9.55 -0.78 12.44
CA LEU A 359 -8.36 -0.07 12.88
C LEU A 359 -7.79 0.88 11.82
N MET A 360 -7.93 0.56 10.52
CA MET A 360 -7.45 1.44 9.45
C MET A 360 -8.14 2.82 9.48
N PRO A 361 -9.48 2.92 9.44
CA PRO A 361 -10.15 4.21 9.56
C PRO A 361 -9.95 4.83 10.95
N ALA A 362 -9.88 4.04 12.03
CA ALA A 362 -9.63 4.55 13.38
C ALA A 362 -8.26 5.24 13.48
N PHE A 363 -7.22 4.64 12.92
CA PHE A 363 -5.87 5.20 12.87
C PHE A 363 -5.85 6.55 12.13
N THR A 364 -6.36 6.59 10.89
CA THR A 364 -6.32 7.79 10.07
C THR A 364 -7.21 8.91 10.61
N THR A 365 -8.42 8.58 11.09
CA THR A 365 -9.33 9.54 11.70
C THR A 365 -8.79 10.09 13.02
N GLY A 366 -8.26 9.21 13.89
CA GLY A 366 -7.69 9.62 15.16
C GLY A 366 -6.45 10.51 15.00
N ALA A 367 -5.57 10.17 14.06
CA ALA A 367 -4.43 11.01 13.71
C ALA A 367 -4.87 12.38 13.16
N SER A 368 -5.87 12.41 12.28
CA SER A 368 -6.43 13.65 11.73
C SER A 368 -7.07 14.53 12.82
N GLN A 369 -7.85 13.96 13.73
CA GLN A 369 -8.50 14.70 14.82
C GLN A 369 -7.54 15.19 15.91
N SER A 370 -6.32 14.65 15.99
CA SER A 370 -5.32 15.04 16.98
C SER A 370 -4.61 16.36 16.67
N VAL A 371 -4.79 16.91 15.47
CA VAL A 371 -4.10 18.12 15.00
C VAL A 371 -5.08 19.12 14.41
N SER A 372 -4.68 20.41 14.36
CA SER A 372 -5.48 21.47 13.73
C SER A 372 -5.59 21.29 12.20
N ILE A 373 -6.60 21.91 11.59
CA ILE A 373 -6.88 21.84 10.15
C ILE A 373 -5.65 22.17 9.30
N ASN A 374 -4.86 23.17 9.71
CA ASN A 374 -3.66 23.62 8.99
C ASN A 374 -2.52 22.57 8.98
N LEU A 375 -2.58 21.57 9.85
CA LEU A 375 -1.58 20.51 10.00
C LEU A 375 -2.00 19.17 9.38
N GLN A 376 -3.19 19.08 8.79
CA GLN A 376 -3.75 17.86 8.21
C GLN A 376 -2.83 17.20 7.17
N THR A 377 -2.20 18.00 6.30
CA THR A 377 -1.26 17.50 5.29
C THR A 377 0.00 16.90 5.94
N LYS A 378 0.48 17.50 7.03
CA LYS A 378 1.66 16.99 7.74
C LYS A 378 1.37 15.67 8.45
N ILE A 379 0.24 15.57 9.12
CA ILE A 379 -0.14 14.31 9.81
C ILE A 379 -0.41 13.20 8.80
N ALA A 380 -1.01 13.49 7.66
CA ALA A 380 -1.19 12.51 6.58
C ALA A 380 0.16 11.99 6.05
N ALA A 381 1.16 12.88 5.89
CA ALA A 381 2.51 12.49 5.53
C ALA A 381 3.17 11.59 6.60
N LEU A 382 2.98 11.89 7.89
CA LEU A 382 3.49 11.06 8.99
C LEU A 382 2.79 9.68 9.02
N CYS A 383 1.50 9.61 8.74
CA CYS A 383 0.78 8.34 8.60
C CYS A 383 1.36 7.47 7.47
N THR A 384 1.63 8.09 6.31
CA THR A 384 2.27 7.41 5.18
C THR A 384 3.70 6.97 5.52
N MET A 385 4.43 7.78 6.27
CA MET A 385 5.79 7.44 6.73
C MET A 385 5.79 6.28 7.72
N ALA A 386 4.82 6.20 8.63
CA ALA A 386 4.64 5.05 9.53
C ALA A 386 4.38 3.76 8.74
N GLN A 387 3.54 3.82 7.71
CA GLN A 387 3.31 2.70 6.79
C GLN A 387 4.59 2.28 6.06
N ALA A 388 5.31 3.21 5.45
CA ALA A 388 6.55 2.94 4.71
C ALA A 388 7.63 2.32 5.61
N LEU A 389 7.79 2.83 6.83
CA LEU A 389 8.73 2.29 7.81
C LEU A 389 8.36 0.85 8.21
N SER A 390 7.06 0.57 8.37
CA SER A 390 6.59 -0.80 8.65
C SER A 390 6.95 -1.79 7.53
N LEU A 391 6.85 -1.38 6.27
CA LEU A 391 7.22 -2.20 5.11
C LEU A 391 8.72 -2.57 5.08
N ILE A 392 9.58 -1.77 5.70
CA ILE A 392 11.02 -2.03 5.81
C ILE A 392 11.32 -2.90 7.03
N VAL A 393 10.74 -2.56 8.19
CA VAL A 393 11.08 -3.18 9.49
C VAL A 393 10.39 -4.53 9.68
N ALA A 394 9.09 -4.61 9.37
CA ALA A 394 8.30 -5.80 9.68
C ALA A 394 8.80 -7.09 9.03
N PRO A 395 9.24 -7.13 7.75
CA PRO A 395 9.72 -8.37 7.16
C PRO A 395 10.95 -8.92 7.87
N LEU A 396 11.93 -8.06 8.19
CA LEU A 396 13.15 -8.48 8.88
C LEU A 396 12.86 -8.96 10.30
N MET A 397 12.05 -8.19 11.03
CA MET A 397 11.69 -8.51 12.41
C MET A 397 10.89 -9.82 12.48
N SER A 398 9.86 -9.96 11.63
CA SER A 398 8.98 -11.13 11.67
C SER A 398 9.69 -12.41 11.25
N THR A 399 10.48 -12.37 10.19
CA THR A 399 11.20 -13.57 9.71
C THR A 399 12.39 -13.92 10.60
N GLY A 400 13.06 -12.92 11.18
CA GLY A 400 14.12 -13.16 12.17
C GLY A 400 13.59 -13.83 13.44
N LEU A 401 12.45 -13.35 13.97
CA LEU A 401 11.78 -13.99 15.12
C LEU A 401 11.25 -15.39 14.75
N TYR A 402 10.74 -15.56 13.53
CA TYR A 402 10.24 -16.84 13.06
C TYR A 402 11.33 -17.91 13.03
N GLN A 403 12.56 -17.57 12.66
CA GLN A 403 13.69 -18.50 12.69
C GLN A 403 14.06 -18.97 14.10
N LEU A 404 13.84 -18.10 15.12
CA LEU A 404 14.07 -18.50 16.50
C LEU A 404 12.97 -19.45 17.00
N ASN A 405 11.71 -19.12 16.70
CA ASN A 405 10.56 -19.97 16.98
C ASN A 405 9.36 -19.53 16.12
N ILE A 406 8.62 -20.48 15.60
CA ILE A 406 7.46 -20.25 14.71
C ILE A 406 6.36 -19.39 15.35
N ILE A 407 6.27 -19.36 16.70
CA ILE A 407 5.24 -18.66 17.45
C ILE A 407 5.68 -17.24 17.85
N PHE A 408 6.99 -16.96 17.89
CA PHE A 408 7.51 -15.68 18.38
C PHE A 408 6.96 -14.44 17.66
N PRO A 409 6.78 -14.42 16.32
CA PRO A 409 6.15 -13.30 15.64
C PRO A 409 4.73 -13.01 16.16
N TYR A 410 3.96 -14.06 16.45
CA TYR A 410 2.60 -13.93 16.97
C TYR A 410 2.59 -13.42 18.42
N TYR A 411 3.50 -13.89 19.29
CA TYR A 411 3.63 -13.37 20.66
C TYR A 411 4.04 -11.90 20.68
N LEU A 412 4.92 -11.48 19.78
CA LEU A 412 5.26 -10.06 19.64
C LEU A 412 4.02 -9.24 19.27
N LEU A 413 3.22 -9.68 18.29
CA LEU A 413 2.00 -8.98 17.93
C LEU A 413 0.99 -8.94 19.09
N VAL A 414 0.81 -10.05 19.81
CA VAL A 414 -0.04 -10.08 21.00
C VAL A 414 0.42 -9.04 22.02
N SER A 415 1.71 -8.97 22.33
CA SER A 415 2.26 -8.01 23.29
C SER A 415 2.02 -6.55 22.87
N ILE A 416 2.25 -6.24 21.59
CA ILE A 416 2.02 -4.90 21.03
C ILE A 416 0.53 -4.51 21.16
N PHE A 417 -0.37 -5.39 20.72
CA PHE A 417 -1.81 -5.08 20.72
C PHE A 417 -2.41 -5.10 22.15
N LEU A 418 -1.86 -5.88 23.09
CA LEU A 418 -2.23 -5.80 24.51
C LEU A 418 -1.81 -4.46 25.11
N MET A 419 -0.58 -3.99 24.86
CA MET A 419 -0.11 -2.68 25.31
C MET A 419 -0.98 -1.54 24.75
N LEU A 420 -1.32 -1.60 23.45
CA LEU A 420 -2.20 -0.62 22.84
C LEU A 420 -3.61 -0.66 23.44
N SER A 421 -4.17 -1.85 23.65
CA SER A 421 -5.48 -2.01 24.27
C SER A 421 -5.49 -1.45 25.70
N PHE A 422 -4.47 -1.78 26.49
CA PHE A 422 -4.32 -1.25 27.84
C PHE A 422 -4.22 0.29 27.83
N TYR A 423 -3.40 0.86 26.95
CA TYR A 423 -3.28 2.31 26.82
C TYR A 423 -4.61 2.99 26.51
N PHE A 424 -5.34 2.50 25.50
CA PHE A 424 -6.62 3.11 25.10
C PHE A 424 -7.72 2.92 26.14
N VAL A 425 -7.73 1.83 26.89
CA VAL A 425 -8.68 1.62 27.98
C VAL A 425 -8.38 2.53 29.17
N VAL A 426 -7.11 2.63 29.60
CA VAL A 426 -6.74 3.35 30.83
C VAL A 426 -6.68 4.86 30.60
N PHE A 427 -6.07 5.31 29.49
CA PHE A 427 -5.78 6.75 29.31
C PHE A 427 -6.83 7.51 28.49
N LYS A 428 -7.64 6.83 27.66
CA LYS A 428 -8.66 7.51 26.86
C LYS A 428 -10.08 7.38 27.37
N TRP A 429 -10.33 6.51 28.35
CA TRP A 429 -11.64 6.44 29.03
C TRP A 429 -11.86 7.62 29.98
N ASN A 430 -10.80 8.34 30.33
CA ASN A 430 -10.83 9.49 31.25
C ASN A 430 -10.86 10.86 30.54
N GLN A 431 -11.07 10.94 29.23
CA GLN A 431 -11.33 12.13 28.44
C GLN A 431 -12.68 12.01 27.70
#